data_773e22402761834bc608e44c99ca8fce
#
_entry.id   773e22402761834bc608e44c99ca8fce
#
_cell.length_a   1.000
_cell.length_b   1.000
_cell.length_c   1.000
_cell.angle_alpha   90.00
_cell.angle_beta   90.00
_cell.angle_gamma   90.00
#
_symmetry.space_group_name_H-M   'P 1'
#
loop_
_entity.id
_entity.type
_entity.pdbx_description
1 polymer ?
#
loop_
_entity_poly.entity_id
_entity_poly.type
_entity_poly.pdbx_seq_one_letter_code
_entity_poly.pdbx_strand_id
1 'polypeptide(L)'
;MPAVHSHCEAAAQDLIELVKSLTIPNNKDGATSSDDGFEAQILTAVQALLSVVNPTDRLYAAFHDGKTHYPLGGGSYAFQKDLVGPLLRALAQDEETMKLREASSSSDAPSLETPVPTCPIVIHAGAQPNNSPHLGTLIVFCYVFLIARAVRDRLDAVAPSKSSQNVVVEITFVDTAPVITSVSEVGGITYQRSYREVAGALSTYMGDYQDALRRMSQWSGVPFQTRFQSDLFSHPAVPGILAWVIEHRGRLASQLSPKYNALALRAACPVLGCGLAEKHGRLNEYTAESIAFHCPHHGKHVIRLSEASEVARVEANAPTRNLIRSMSHILDDAKHHVRITGSDYAGTYQEFFLYRPLAEWSRSTRLGSGRTPHILYAPLVVDWSGAKLSKSLYVRDGGYRAMKVLGMDGACSYAKLQAEHGEEGLRRIWAEVESWVSNPHKLFRASYSVEYFRGILEGNAWH
;
A
#
# COMPACT_ATOMS: atom_id res chain seq x y z
N MET A 1 -12.36 17.87 24.46
CA MET A 1 -11.35 16.90 24.93
C MET A 1 -11.59 16.30 26.33
N PRO A 2 -12.40 16.81 27.25
CA PRO A 2 -12.63 16.13 28.54
C PRO A 2 -13.51 14.86 28.48
N ALA A 3 -14.47 14.80 27.57
CA ALA A 3 -15.47 13.71 27.54
C ALA A 3 -14.94 12.35 27.07
N VAL A 4 -13.93 12.30 26.20
CA VAL A 4 -13.36 11.04 25.68
C VAL A 4 -12.42 10.41 26.71
N HIS A 5 -11.69 11.21 27.47
CA HIS A 5 -10.83 10.74 28.55
C HIS A 5 -11.67 10.07 29.68
N SER A 6 -12.80 10.67 30.02
CA SER A 6 -13.68 10.12 31.05
C SER A 6 -14.34 8.78 30.66
N HIS A 7 -14.62 8.56 29.38
CA HIS A 7 -15.17 7.27 28.92
C HIS A 7 -14.12 6.15 28.87
N CYS A 8 -12.88 6.47 28.49
CA CYS A 8 -11.79 5.50 28.55
C CYS A 8 -11.42 5.13 30.00
N GLU A 9 -11.41 6.11 30.90
CA GLU A 9 -11.17 5.87 32.32
C GLU A 9 -12.30 5.04 32.98
N ALA A 10 -13.56 5.34 32.64
CA ALA A 10 -14.70 4.55 33.12
C ALA A 10 -14.64 3.09 32.63
N ALA A 11 -14.40 2.87 31.33
CA ALA A 11 -14.29 1.52 30.75
C ALA A 11 -13.07 0.75 31.27
N ALA A 12 -11.96 1.42 31.55
CA ALA A 12 -10.79 0.83 32.15
C ALA A 12 -11.09 0.46 33.65
N GLN A 13 -11.82 1.31 34.36
CA GLN A 13 -12.22 1.06 35.72
C GLN A 13 -13.20 -0.13 35.81
N ASP A 14 -14.17 -0.19 34.92
CA ASP A 14 -15.11 -1.30 34.79
C ASP A 14 -14.40 -2.64 34.53
N LEU A 15 -13.38 -2.62 33.68
CA LEU A 15 -12.53 -3.79 33.41
C LEU A 15 -11.73 -4.21 34.65
N ILE A 16 -11.15 -3.25 35.37
CA ILE A 16 -10.41 -3.50 36.61
C ILE A 16 -11.35 -4.08 37.71
N GLU A 17 -12.54 -3.55 37.80
CA GLU A 17 -13.57 -4.06 38.73
C GLU A 17 -14.02 -5.48 38.36
N LEU A 18 -14.23 -5.73 37.05
CA LEU A 18 -14.56 -7.05 36.54
C LEU A 18 -13.44 -8.05 36.79
N VAL A 19 -12.20 -7.71 36.54
CA VAL A 19 -11.03 -8.55 36.82
C VAL A 19 -10.88 -8.80 38.33
N LYS A 20 -11.15 -7.82 39.18
CA LYS A 20 -11.17 -8.00 40.63
C LYS A 20 -12.32 -8.88 41.12
N SER A 21 -13.51 -8.81 40.51
CA SER A 21 -14.66 -9.65 40.83
C SER A 21 -14.46 -11.11 40.41
N LEU A 22 -13.58 -11.35 39.47
CA LEU A 22 -13.15 -12.66 38.99
C LEU A 22 -12.04 -13.26 39.87
N THR A 23 -11.92 -12.85 41.15
CA THR A 23 -10.98 -13.46 42.09
C THR A 23 -11.19 -14.96 42.09
N ILE A 24 -10.16 -15.68 41.63
CA ILE A 24 -10.08 -17.14 41.59
C ILE A 24 -10.46 -17.67 42.98
N PRO A 25 -11.54 -18.43 43.15
CA PRO A 25 -11.76 -19.14 44.41
C PRO A 25 -10.60 -20.12 44.55
N ASN A 26 -9.89 -20.00 45.63
CA ASN A 26 -8.85 -20.95 46.02
C ASN A 26 -9.53 -22.29 46.33
N ASN A 27 -9.96 -23.00 45.32
CA ASN A 27 -10.66 -24.28 45.48
C ASN A 27 -9.63 -25.40 45.54
N LYS A 28 -9.41 -25.89 46.75
CA LYS A 28 -8.62 -27.10 47.02
C LYS A 28 -9.37 -28.40 46.72
N ASP A 29 -10.57 -28.33 46.21
CA ASP A 29 -11.38 -29.51 45.90
C ASP A 29 -11.62 -29.59 44.41
N GLY A 30 -11.11 -30.65 43.81
CA GLY A 30 -11.06 -30.91 42.39
C GLY A 30 -12.43 -31.11 41.72
N ALA A 31 -13.08 -30.03 41.37
CA ALA A 31 -14.22 -30.03 40.46
C ALA A 31 -13.87 -29.20 39.22
N THR A 32 -13.78 -29.85 38.09
CA THR A 32 -13.70 -29.26 36.75
C THR A 32 -14.98 -28.49 36.45
N SER A 33 -15.05 -27.22 36.78
CA SER A 33 -16.09 -26.31 36.28
C SER A 33 -15.51 -25.32 35.29
N SER A 34 -15.83 -25.58 34.05
CA SER A 34 -15.80 -24.77 32.84
C SER A 34 -14.99 -23.46 32.89
N ASP A 35 -13.75 -23.54 32.42
CA ASP A 35 -12.91 -22.40 31.98
C ASP A 35 -13.60 -21.55 30.88
N ASP A 36 -14.55 -22.12 30.15
CA ASP A 36 -15.25 -21.49 29.04
C ASP A 36 -16.03 -20.22 29.43
N GLY A 37 -16.57 -20.17 30.63
CA GLY A 37 -17.31 -18.98 31.10
C GLY A 37 -16.41 -17.80 31.47
N PHE A 38 -15.23 -18.09 32.00
CA PHE A 38 -14.24 -17.08 32.39
C PHE A 38 -13.58 -16.45 31.18
N GLU A 39 -13.16 -17.26 30.21
CA GLU A 39 -12.60 -16.77 28.92
C GLU A 39 -13.63 -15.93 28.17
N ALA A 40 -14.91 -16.33 28.12
CA ALA A 40 -15.96 -15.59 27.47
C ALA A 40 -16.19 -14.21 28.10
N GLN A 41 -16.13 -14.10 29.43
CA GLN A 41 -16.28 -12.83 30.14
C GLN A 41 -15.09 -11.90 29.92
N ILE A 42 -13.86 -12.42 29.96
CA ILE A 42 -12.66 -11.64 29.62
C ILE A 42 -12.73 -11.16 28.17
N LEU A 43 -13.10 -12.02 27.23
CA LEU A 43 -13.23 -11.67 25.83
C LEU A 43 -14.25 -10.56 25.62
N THR A 44 -15.41 -10.64 26.30
CA THR A 44 -16.46 -9.62 26.25
C THR A 44 -15.97 -8.28 26.80
N ALA A 45 -15.27 -8.28 27.94
CA ALA A 45 -14.72 -7.08 28.54
C ALA A 45 -13.62 -6.45 27.70
N VAL A 46 -12.76 -7.27 27.11
CA VAL A 46 -11.73 -6.82 26.16
C VAL A 46 -12.37 -6.27 24.89
N GLN A 47 -13.42 -6.87 24.35
CA GLN A 47 -14.16 -6.35 23.22
C GLN A 47 -14.85 -5.03 23.54
N ALA A 48 -15.46 -4.89 24.70
CA ALA A 48 -16.04 -3.63 25.17
C ALA A 48 -14.97 -2.51 25.29
N LEU A 49 -13.82 -2.81 25.89
CA LEU A 49 -12.70 -1.88 25.96
C LEU A 49 -12.19 -1.49 24.56
N LEU A 50 -12.04 -2.47 23.67
CA LEU A 50 -11.62 -2.24 22.30
C LEU A 50 -12.63 -1.44 21.47
N SER A 51 -13.91 -1.46 21.82
CA SER A 51 -14.93 -0.64 21.16
C SER A 51 -14.86 0.85 21.54
N VAL A 52 -14.35 1.14 22.73
CA VAL A 52 -14.15 2.52 23.25
C VAL A 52 -12.82 3.11 22.81
N VAL A 53 -11.81 2.26 22.57
CA VAL A 53 -10.52 2.70 22.01
C VAL A 53 -10.75 3.20 20.58
N ASN A 54 -10.30 4.43 20.31
CA ASN A 54 -10.40 5.02 18.98
C ASN A 54 -9.82 4.07 17.91
N PRO A 55 -10.58 3.71 16.87
CA PRO A 55 -10.12 2.79 15.83
C PRO A 55 -8.78 3.18 15.18
N THR A 56 -8.41 4.46 15.20
CA THR A 56 -7.11 4.93 14.74
C THR A 56 -5.96 4.55 15.66
N ASP A 57 -6.23 4.29 16.92
CA ASP A 57 -5.21 3.77 17.83
C ASP A 57 -4.90 2.30 17.53
N ARG A 58 -5.82 1.58 16.87
CA ARG A 58 -5.58 0.22 16.37
C ARG A 58 -4.56 0.17 15.24
N LEU A 59 -4.52 1.17 14.35
CA LEU A 59 -3.47 1.29 13.33
C LEU A 59 -2.09 1.34 13.96
N TYR A 60 -2.00 1.98 15.09
CA TYR A 60 -0.76 2.16 15.83
C TYR A 60 -0.45 0.98 16.75
N ALA A 61 -1.47 0.50 17.46
CA ALA A 61 -1.36 -0.63 18.39
C ALA A 61 -1.06 -1.95 17.66
N ALA A 62 -1.68 -2.19 16.51
CA ALA A 62 -1.42 -3.38 15.70
C ALA A 62 0.04 -3.49 15.24
N PHE A 63 0.75 -2.37 15.17
CA PHE A 63 2.18 -2.34 14.87
C PHE A 63 3.04 -2.76 16.05
N HIS A 64 2.62 -2.45 17.28
CA HIS A 64 3.36 -2.68 18.51
C HIS A 64 2.91 -3.92 19.30
N ASP A 65 1.98 -4.71 18.77
CA ASP A 65 1.48 -5.92 19.43
C ASP A 65 2.46 -7.10 19.39
N GLY A 66 3.67 -6.89 18.92
CA GLY A 66 4.71 -7.90 18.73
C GLY A 66 4.54 -8.74 17.46
N LYS A 67 3.50 -8.48 16.67
CA LYS A 67 3.27 -9.14 15.39
C LYS A 67 3.71 -8.24 14.24
N THR A 68 4.93 -8.41 13.78
CA THR A 68 5.50 -7.63 12.68
C THR A 68 4.56 -7.64 11.48
N HIS A 69 4.14 -6.46 11.03
CA HIS A 69 3.30 -6.26 9.86
C HIS A 69 1.96 -6.99 9.87
N TYR A 70 1.53 -7.45 11.02
CA TYR A 70 0.22 -8.07 11.12
C TYR A 70 -0.89 -6.99 10.98
N PRO A 71 -2.02 -7.34 10.36
CA PRO A 71 -2.30 -8.66 9.79
C PRO A 71 -1.77 -8.86 8.38
N LEU A 72 -1.39 -7.81 7.67
CA LEU A 72 -1.23 -7.79 6.23
C LEU A 72 0.21 -7.55 5.76
N GLY A 73 1.18 -7.69 6.64
CA GLY A 73 2.59 -7.56 6.33
C GLY A 73 3.17 -8.83 5.70
N GLY A 74 3.75 -8.73 4.50
CA GLY A 74 4.20 -9.86 3.70
C GLY A 74 5.02 -10.89 4.45
N GLY A 75 6.11 -10.48 5.11
CA GLY A 75 6.99 -11.40 5.82
C GLY A 75 6.35 -12.13 7.01
N SER A 76 5.34 -11.55 7.64
CA SER A 76 4.65 -12.18 8.77
C SER A 76 3.70 -13.30 8.37
N TYR A 77 3.32 -13.38 7.11
CA TYR A 77 2.48 -14.47 6.61
C TYR A 77 3.21 -15.80 6.49
N ALA A 78 4.51 -15.84 6.59
CA ALA A 78 5.27 -17.08 6.57
C ALA A 78 4.76 -18.12 7.58
N PHE A 79 4.15 -17.67 8.66
CA PHE A 79 3.62 -18.52 9.74
C PHE A 79 2.08 -18.66 9.70
N GLN A 80 1.42 -18.07 8.74
CA GLN A 80 -0.03 -18.17 8.56
C GLN A 80 -0.37 -19.37 7.67
N LYS A 81 -1.42 -20.11 8.02
CA LYS A 81 -1.95 -21.19 7.18
C LYS A 81 -2.83 -20.67 6.04
N ASP A 82 -3.38 -19.48 6.21
CA ASP A 82 -4.31 -18.86 5.27
C ASP A 82 -3.98 -17.36 5.17
N LEU A 83 -3.70 -16.90 3.97
CA LEU A 83 -3.39 -15.50 3.67
C LEU A 83 -4.65 -14.70 3.32
N VAL A 84 -5.60 -15.34 2.61
CA VAL A 84 -6.78 -14.70 2.04
C VAL A 84 -7.89 -14.53 3.07
N GLY A 85 -8.09 -15.53 3.92
CA GLY A 85 -9.15 -15.51 4.94
C GLY A 85 -9.04 -14.31 5.89
N PRO A 86 -7.86 -14.04 6.51
CA PRO A 86 -7.67 -12.84 7.34
C PRO A 86 -7.92 -11.53 6.58
N LEU A 87 -7.51 -11.45 5.30
CA LEU A 87 -7.76 -10.28 4.46
C LEU A 87 -9.27 -10.05 4.29
N LEU A 88 -10.02 -11.07 3.88
CA LEU A 88 -11.47 -10.94 3.67
C LEU A 88 -12.21 -10.56 4.95
N ARG A 89 -11.82 -11.13 6.10
CA ARG A 89 -12.41 -10.72 7.40
C ARG A 89 -12.13 -9.26 7.72
N ALA A 90 -10.92 -8.77 7.46
CA ALA A 90 -10.57 -7.37 7.69
C ALA A 90 -11.37 -6.42 6.79
N LEU A 91 -11.57 -6.77 5.51
CA LEU A 91 -12.39 -5.99 4.58
C LEU A 91 -13.86 -5.96 5.02
N ALA A 92 -14.40 -7.10 5.45
CA ALA A 92 -15.77 -7.17 5.96
C ALA A 92 -15.97 -6.34 7.24
N GLN A 93 -15.00 -6.33 8.15
CA GLN A 93 -15.02 -5.47 9.35
C GLN A 93 -15.01 -3.99 9.00
N ASP A 94 -14.31 -3.60 7.95
CA ASP A 94 -14.34 -2.22 7.46
C ASP A 94 -15.75 -1.83 6.98
N GLU A 95 -16.46 -2.71 6.27
CA GLU A 95 -17.86 -2.48 5.85
C GLU A 95 -18.83 -2.37 7.03
N GLU A 96 -18.69 -3.22 8.02
CA GLU A 96 -19.53 -3.14 9.24
C GLU A 96 -19.32 -1.81 9.97
N THR A 97 -18.06 -1.37 10.07
CA THR A 97 -17.73 -0.08 10.69
C THR A 97 -18.36 1.09 9.93
N MET A 98 -18.46 1.01 8.61
CA MET A 98 -19.11 2.01 7.77
C MET A 98 -20.61 2.04 8.01
N LYS A 99 -21.27 0.87 7.97
CA LYS A 99 -22.71 0.73 8.19
C LYS A 99 -23.16 1.23 9.56
N LEU A 100 -22.40 0.94 10.61
CA LEU A 100 -22.67 1.42 11.97
C LEU A 100 -22.61 2.94 12.12
N ARG A 101 -21.90 3.63 11.25
CA ARG A 101 -21.83 5.09 11.22
C ARG A 101 -23.02 5.72 10.54
N GLU A 102 -23.52 5.08 9.49
CA GLU A 102 -24.72 5.54 8.77
C GLU A 102 -26.00 5.23 9.56
N ALA A 103 -25.99 4.11 10.30
CA ALA A 103 -27.12 3.64 11.09
C ALA A 103 -27.04 4.15 12.54
N SER A 104 -27.10 5.47 12.74
CA SER A 104 -27.20 6.03 14.12
C SER A 104 -28.50 5.67 14.86
N SER A 105 -29.31 4.69 14.40
CA SER A 105 -30.61 4.36 14.99
C SER A 105 -31.20 2.97 14.68
N SER A 106 -30.47 1.89 14.51
CA SER A 106 -31.11 0.57 14.48
C SER A 106 -30.30 -0.50 15.24
N SER A 107 -30.98 -1.14 16.19
CA SER A 107 -30.47 -2.18 17.06
C SER A 107 -30.71 -3.58 16.48
N ASP A 108 -30.09 -3.91 15.36
CA ASP A 108 -30.10 -5.29 14.89
C ASP A 108 -28.80 -5.98 15.28
N ALA A 109 -28.91 -7.10 15.99
CA ALA A 109 -27.79 -7.89 16.45
C ALA A 109 -27.00 -8.47 15.26
N PRO A 110 -25.65 -8.51 15.31
CA PRO A 110 -24.84 -9.05 14.23
C PRO A 110 -25.12 -10.55 14.03
N SER A 111 -25.29 -10.97 12.78
CA SER A 111 -25.48 -12.37 12.43
C SER A 111 -24.19 -13.17 12.67
N LEU A 112 -24.35 -14.43 13.12
CA LEU A 112 -23.26 -15.39 13.40
C LEU A 112 -22.53 -15.90 12.13
N GLU A 113 -22.93 -15.45 10.94
CA GLU A 113 -22.26 -15.84 9.70
C GLU A 113 -20.92 -15.07 9.55
N THR A 114 -19.90 -15.75 9.09
CA THR A 114 -18.61 -15.13 8.80
C THR A 114 -18.81 -13.98 7.82
N PRO A 115 -18.57 -12.72 8.21
CA PRO A 115 -18.88 -11.59 7.36
C PRO A 115 -18.02 -11.66 6.09
N VAL A 116 -18.67 -11.51 4.94
CA VAL A 116 -18.04 -11.50 3.61
C VAL A 116 -18.19 -10.10 3.03
N PRO A 117 -17.11 -9.47 2.53
CA PRO A 117 -17.20 -8.14 1.93
C PRO A 117 -18.15 -8.12 0.74
N THR A 118 -18.95 -7.09 0.65
CA THR A 118 -19.97 -6.91 -0.40
C THR A 118 -19.56 -5.89 -1.44
N CYS A 119 -18.69 -4.96 -1.10
CA CYS A 119 -18.15 -3.97 -2.03
C CYS A 119 -17.09 -4.58 -2.96
N PRO A 120 -16.94 -4.05 -4.18
CA PRO A 120 -15.86 -4.44 -5.08
C PRO A 120 -14.47 -4.31 -4.44
N ILE A 121 -13.58 -5.25 -4.75
CA ILE A 121 -12.21 -5.27 -4.24
C ILE A 121 -11.25 -4.94 -5.38
N VAL A 122 -10.47 -3.88 -5.20
CA VAL A 122 -9.43 -3.47 -6.14
C VAL A 122 -8.05 -3.77 -5.55
N ILE A 123 -7.30 -4.63 -6.22
CA ILE A 123 -5.94 -5.01 -5.80
C ILE A 123 -4.92 -4.23 -6.61
N HIS A 124 -4.16 -3.37 -5.92
CA HIS A 124 -3.29 -2.38 -6.54
C HIS A 124 -1.82 -2.77 -6.50
N ALA A 125 -1.12 -2.51 -7.61
CA ALA A 125 0.33 -2.35 -7.59
C ALA A 125 0.74 -1.10 -8.36
N GLY A 126 1.98 -0.65 -8.14
CA GLY A 126 2.55 0.48 -8.86
C GLY A 126 3.87 0.12 -9.52
N ALA A 127 4.11 0.69 -10.70
CA ALA A 127 5.37 0.56 -11.41
C ALA A 127 5.81 1.88 -12.03
N GLN A 128 7.12 2.10 -12.08
CA GLN A 128 7.71 3.22 -12.79
C GLN A 128 8.18 2.76 -14.16
N PRO A 129 7.56 3.20 -15.27
CA PRO A 129 7.83 2.67 -16.62
C PRO A 129 9.07 3.33 -17.25
N ASN A 130 10.17 3.42 -16.53
CA ASN A 130 11.44 4.01 -16.99
C ASN A 130 12.42 2.99 -17.56
N ASN A 131 12.02 1.74 -17.64
CA ASN A 131 12.72 0.62 -18.26
C ASN A 131 11.73 -0.52 -18.49
N SER A 132 12.08 -1.53 -19.28
CA SER A 132 11.37 -2.81 -19.30
C SER A 132 11.24 -3.40 -17.88
N PRO A 133 10.14 -4.08 -17.51
CA PRO A 133 10.00 -4.65 -16.17
C PRO A 133 11.15 -5.58 -15.83
N HIS A 134 11.80 -5.36 -14.71
CA HIS A 134 12.79 -6.28 -14.16
C HIS A 134 12.11 -7.35 -13.30
N LEU A 135 12.83 -8.42 -12.97
CA LEU A 135 12.35 -9.56 -12.20
C LEU A 135 11.57 -9.17 -10.93
N GLY A 136 12.10 -8.22 -10.13
CA GLY A 136 11.40 -7.74 -8.94
C GLY A 136 10.05 -7.07 -9.23
N THR A 137 9.88 -6.43 -10.39
CA THR A 137 8.58 -5.88 -10.83
C THR A 137 7.64 -7.00 -11.28
N LEU A 138 8.17 -7.98 -12.03
CA LEU A 138 7.38 -9.13 -12.51
C LEU A 138 6.83 -9.95 -11.33
N ILE A 139 7.64 -10.19 -10.29
CA ILE A 139 7.22 -10.88 -9.07
C ILE A 139 6.06 -10.15 -8.39
N VAL A 140 6.15 -8.83 -8.24
CA VAL A 140 5.05 -8.04 -7.66
C VAL A 140 3.78 -8.19 -8.51
N PHE A 141 3.88 -8.17 -9.83
CA PHE A 141 2.74 -8.35 -10.72
C PHE A 141 2.15 -9.77 -10.62
N CYS A 142 2.98 -10.81 -10.65
CA CYS A 142 2.51 -12.19 -10.42
C CYS A 142 1.75 -12.27 -9.10
N TYR A 143 2.32 -11.72 -8.02
CA TYR A 143 1.71 -11.76 -6.69
C TYR A 143 0.37 -11.03 -6.64
N VAL A 144 0.24 -9.88 -7.32
CA VAL A 144 -1.02 -9.12 -7.44
C VAL A 144 -2.12 -9.97 -8.09
N PHE A 145 -1.85 -10.58 -9.24
CA PHE A 145 -2.84 -11.38 -9.95
C PHE A 145 -3.17 -12.68 -9.22
N LEU A 146 -2.20 -13.30 -8.57
CA LEU A 146 -2.40 -14.53 -7.81
C LEU A 146 -3.21 -14.30 -6.53
N ILE A 147 -2.94 -13.21 -5.81
CA ILE A 147 -3.78 -12.80 -4.67
C ILE A 147 -5.19 -12.44 -5.15
N ALA A 148 -5.33 -11.70 -6.25
CA ALA A 148 -6.63 -11.37 -6.80
C ALA A 148 -7.44 -12.62 -7.18
N ARG A 149 -6.79 -13.61 -7.81
CA ARG A 149 -7.40 -14.91 -8.09
C ARG A 149 -7.82 -15.63 -6.81
N ALA A 150 -6.94 -15.72 -5.83
CA ALA A 150 -7.23 -16.40 -4.56
C ALA A 150 -8.37 -15.73 -3.77
N VAL A 151 -8.43 -14.40 -3.79
CA VAL A 151 -9.54 -13.62 -3.20
C VAL A 151 -10.86 -13.93 -3.93
N ARG A 152 -10.86 -13.87 -5.26
CA ARG A 152 -12.03 -14.19 -6.08
C ARG A 152 -12.51 -15.61 -5.81
N ASP A 153 -11.63 -16.61 -5.92
CA ASP A 153 -11.96 -18.03 -5.77
C ASP A 153 -12.54 -18.31 -4.37
N ARG A 154 -12.04 -17.62 -3.35
CA ARG A 154 -12.57 -17.71 -1.98
C ARG A 154 -13.94 -17.07 -1.84
N LEU A 155 -14.18 -15.92 -2.48
CA LEU A 155 -15.49 -15.26 -2.51
C LEU A 155 -16.51 -16.14 -3.25
N ASP A 156 -16.14 -16.71 -4.38
CA ASP A 156 -16.99 -17.61 -5.15
C ASP A 156 -17.39 -18.87 -4.36
N ALA A 157 -16.46 -19.40 -3.55
CA ALA A 157 -16.72 -20.56 -2.69
C ALA A 157 -17.68 -20.26 -1.52
N VAL A 158 -17.65 -19.02 -0.99
CA VAL A 158 -18.45 -18.65 0.19
C VAL A 158 -19.78 -17.98 -0.21
N ALA A 159 -19.81 -17.22 -1.30
CA ALA A 159 -20.97 -16.46 -1.75
C ALA A 159 -21.13 -16.52 -3.28
N PRO A 160 -21.52 -17.68 -3.86
CA PRO A 160 -21.60 -17.87 -5.32
C PRO A 160 -22.51 -16.88 -6.05
N SER A 161 -23.52 -16.36 -5.37
CA SER A 161 -24.47 -15.37 -5.93
C SER A 161 -23.92 -13.94 -6.00
N LYS A 162 -22.83 -13.64 -5.33
CA LYS A 162 -22.18 -12.32 -5.31
C LYS A 162 -20.91 -12.29 -6.18
N SER A 163 -20.94 -13.07 -7.22
CA SER A 163 -20.10 -13.16 -8.42
C SER A 163 -18.69 -12.57 -8.41
N SER A 164 -17.80 -13.35 -8.96
CA SER A 164 -16.40 -13.12 -9.40
C SER A 164 -16.09 -11.78 -10.09
N GLN A 165 -17.08 -11.01 -10.48
CA GLN A 165 -16.94 -9.69 -11.15
C GLN A 165 -16.46 -8.58 -10.21
N ASN A 166 -16.42 -8.82 -8.91
CA ASN A 166 -16.10 -7.80 -7.91
C ASN A 166 -14.60 -7.71 -7.56
N VAL A 167 -13.73 -8.51 -8.19
CA VAL A 167 -12.28 -8.43 -7.95
C VAL A 167 -11.56 -8.00 -9.23
N VAL A 168 -10.84 -6.89 -9.17
CA VAL A 168 -10.08 -6.33 -10.29
C VAL A 168 -8.66 -5.98 -9.87
N VAL A 169 -7.71 -6.18 -10.76
CA VAL A 169 -6.34 -5.70 -10.59
C VAL A 169 -6.21 -4.29 -11.19
N GLU A 170 -5.60 -3.37 -10.45
CA GLU A 170 -5.26 -2.04 -10.95
C GLU A 170 -3.76 -1.80 -10.87
N ILE A 171 -3.15 -1.52 -12.01
CA ILE A 171 -1.73 -1.19 -12.10
C ILE A 171 -1.56 0.30 -12.36
N THR A 172 -0.98 1.00 -11.38
CA THR A 172 -0.73 2.44 -11.47
C THR A 172 0.68 2.70 -11.97
N PHE A 173 0.82 3.29 -13.16
CA PHE A 173 2.08 3.73 -13.70
C PHE A 173 2.47 5.11 -13.15
N VAL A 174 3.71 5.23 -12.66
CA VAL A 174 4.23 6.48 -12.07
C VAL A 174 4.71 7.42 -13.18
N ASP A 175 3.78 8.07 -13.85
CA ASP A 175 4.02 9.08 -14.88
C ASP A 175 4.57 10.40 -14.32
N THR A 176 4.44 10.62 -13.02
CA THR A 176 4.98 11.78 -12.30
C THR A 176 6.45 11.60 -11.89
N ALA A 177 7.09 10.48 -12.24
CA ALA A 177 8.52 10.29 -12.02
C ALA A 177 9.35 11.15 -13.02
N PRO A 178 10.59 11.51 -12.64
CA PRO A 178 11.42 12.34 -13.51
C PRO A 178 11.91 11.61 -14.74
N VAL A 179 11.90 12.29 -15.87
CA VAL A 179 12.71 11.89 -17.03
C VAL A 179 14.16 12.23 -16.73
N ILE A 180 15.04 11.23 -16.73
CA ILE A 180 16.44 11.36 -16.26
C ILE A 180 17.19 12.48 -16.99
N THR A 181 17.01 12.60 -18.28
CA THR A 181 17.64 13.63 -19.13
C THR A 181 17.12 15.04 -18.89
N SER A 182 16.01 15.19 -18.16
CA SER A 182 15.38 16.49 -17.87
C SER A 182 15.69 17.04 -16.47
N VAL A 183 16.53 16.34 -15.71
CA VAL A 183 16.93 16.79 -14.36
C VAL A 183 18.03 17.84 -14.50
N SER A 184 17.83 19.02 -13.90
CA SER A 184 18.79 20.12 -13.88
C SER A 184 18.90 20.70 -12.46
N GLU A 185 20.00 21.40 -12.20
CA GLU A 185 20.22 22.10 -10.93
C GLU A 185 20.44 23.58 -11.21
N VAL A 186 19.70 24.44 -10.51
CA VAL A 186 19.82 25.90 -10.59
C VAL A 186 19.87 26.47 -9.19
N GLY A 187 20.96 27.12 -8.81
CA GLY A 187 21.14 27.71 -7.48
C GLY A 187 21.03 26.70 -6.31
N GLY A 188 21.49 25.46 -6.48
CA GLY A 188 21.40 24.40 -5.48
C GLY A 188 19.99 23.80 -5.31
N ILE A 189 19.08 24.13 -6.22
CA ILE A 189 17.72 23.58 -6.31
C ILE A 189 17.62 22.64 -7.51
N THR A 190 17.11 21.44 -7.27
CA THR A 190 16.92 20.45 -8.33
C THR A 190 15.55 20.64 -8.98
N TYR A 191 15.54 20.75 -10.30
CA TYR A 191 14.35 20.82 -11.14
C TYR A 191 14.28 19.60 -12.06
N GLN A 192 13.05 19.21 -12.45
CA GLN A 192 12.81 18.07 -13.30
C GLN A 192 11.54 18.25 -14.13
N ARG A 193 11.45 17.53 -15.26
CA ARG A 193 10.18 17.25 -15.93
C ARG A 193 9.75 15.84 -15.60
N SER A 194 8.47 15.63 -15.33
CA SER A 194 7.91 14.30 -15.20
C SER A 194 7.66 13.64 -16.56
N TYR A 195 7.43 12.32 -16.57
CA TYR A 195 7.13 11.59 -17.80
C TYR A 195 5.90 12.14 -18.52
N ARG A 196 4.88 12.60 -17.78
CA ARG A 196 3.67 13.19 -18.38
C ARG A 196 3.93 14.51 -19.11
N GLU A 197 5.01 15.22 -18.77
CA GLU A 197 5.39 16.51 -19.38
C GLU A 197 6.32 16.34 -20.61
N VAL A 198 6.72 15.12 -20.93
CA VAL A 198 7.62 14.82 -22.04
C VAL A 198 6.93 13.87 -23.01
N ALA A 199 6.58 14.38 -24.20
CA ALA A 199 5.89 13.59 -25.22
C ALA A 199 6.66 12.31 -25.55
N GLY A 200 5.95 11.18 -25.60
CA GLY A 200 6.52 9.88 -25.97
C GLY A 200 7.39 9.20 -24.90
N ALA A 201 7.71 9.87 -23.77
CA ALA A 201 8.62 9.31 -22.77
C ALA A 201 8.06 8.06 -22.07
N LEU A 202 6.74 7.94 -21.93
CA LEU A 202 6.08 6.77 -21.37
C LEU A 202 6.00 5.60 -22.35
N SER A 203 5.92 5.86 -23.66
CA SER A 203 5.60 4.82 -24.65
C SER A 203 6.70 3.78 -24.83
N THR A 204 7.95 4.13 -24.54
CA THR A 204 9.14 3.30 -24.82
C THR A 204 9.06 1.90 -24.25
N TYR A 205 8.55 1.75 -23.03
CA TYR A 205 8.52 0.45 -22.35
C TYR A 205 7.10 -0.05 -22.05
N MET A 206 6.07 0.73 -22.38
CA MET A 206 4.69 0.35 -22.04
C MET A 206 4.25 -0.94 -22.71
N GLY A 207 4.77 -1.26 -23.89
CA GLY A 207 4.50 -2.52 -24.59
C GLY A 207 4.88 -3.75 -23.74
N ASP A 208 6.06 -3.72 -23.13
CA ASP A 208 6.56 -4.81 -22.29
C ASP A 208 5.69 -5.00 -21.04
N TYR A 209 5.28 -3.89 -20.41
CA TYR A 209 4.36 -3.93 -19.27
C TYR A 209 3.01 -4.50 -19.67
N GLN A 210 2.42 -4.03 -20.76
CA GLN A 210 1.11 -4.48 -21.21
C GLN A 210 1.11 -5.95 -21.62
N ASP A 211 2.19 -6.44 -22.26
CA ASP A 211 2.30 -7.85 -22.63
C ASP A 211 2.37 -8.74 -21.38
N ALA A 212 3.25 -8.42 -20.43
CA ALA A 212 3.36 -9.17 -19.18
C ALA A 212 2.03 -9.21 -18.42
N LEU A 213 1.36 -8.05 -18.26
CA LEU A 213 0.09 -7.94 -17.55
C LEU A 213 -1.04 -8.71 -18.25
N ARG A 214 -1.09 -8.68 -19.59
CA ARG A 214 -2.09 -9.42 -20.37
C ARG A 214 -1.94 -10.93 -20.15
N ARG A 215 -0.71 -11.46 -20.17
CA ARG A 215 -0.44 -12.89 -19.89
C ARG A 215 -0.87 -13.28 -18.49
N MET A 216 -0.49 -12.48 -17.48
CA MET A 216 -0.88 -12.75 -16.07
C MET A 216 -2.39 -12.67 -15.87
N SER A 217 -3.09 -11.73 -16.52
CA SER A 217 -4.55 -11.65 -16.52
C SER A 217 -5.19 -12.89 -17.14
N GLN A 218 -4.67 -13.37 -18.28
CA GLN A 218 -5.14 -14.60 -18.91
C GLN A 218 -4.93 -15.82 -18.02
N TRP A 219 -3.78 -15.94 -17.36
CA TRP A 219 -3.46 -17.08 -16.50
C TRP A 219 -4.25 -17.10 -15.19
N SER A 220 -4.55 -15.93 -14.64
CA SER A 220 -5.35 -15.80 -13.41
C SER A 220 -6.84 -15.83 -13.69
N GLY A 221 -7.28 -15.47 -14.89
CA GLY A 221 -8.67 -15.18 -15.20
C GLY A 221 -9.21 -13.92 -14.53
N VAL A 222 -8.35 -13.04 -13.99
CA VAL A 222 -8.73 -11.79 -13.32
C VAL A 222 -8.53 -10.62 -14.28
N PRO A 223 -9.56 -9.77 -14.48
CA PRO A 223 -9.43 -8.58 -15.31
C PRO A 223 -8.51 -7.54 -14.68
N PHE A 224 -7.87 -6.72 -15.50
CA PHE A 224 -7.06 -5.63 -15.02
C PHE A 224 -7.34 -4.32 -15.74
N GLN A 225 -7.02 -3.23 -15.08
CA GLN A 225 -6.99 -1.89 -15.64
C GLN A 225 -5.69 -1.19 -15.30
N THR A 226 -5.32 -0.23 -16.13
CA THR A 226 -4.14 0.61 -15.91
C THR A 226 -4.56 2.04 -15.60
N ARG A 227 -3.87 2.67 -14.68
CA ARG A 227 -4.02 4.07 -14.29
C ARG A 227 -2.67 4.77 -14.31
N PHE A 228 -2.72 6.08 -14.30
CA PHE A 228 -1.54 6.89 -14.10
C PHE A 228 -1.50 7.47 -12.68
N GLN A 229 -0.30 7.71 -12.18
CA GLN A 229 -0.13 8.28 -10.84
C GLN A 229 -0.73 9.69 -10.74
N SER A 230 -0.72 10.43 -11.83
CA SER A 230 -1.37 11.74 -11.94
C SER A 230 -2.87 11.70 -11.64
N ASP A 231 -3.55 10.59 -11.95
CA ASP A 231 -4.99 10.43 -11.71
C ASP A 231 -5.35 10.53 -10.21
N LEU A 232 -4.40 10.24 -9.31
CA LEU A 232 -4.60 10.35 -7.86
C LEU A 232 -5.09 11.75 -7.45
N PHE A 233 -4.49 12.79 -8.04
CA PHE A 233 -4.80 14.16 -7.67
C PHE A 233 -6.12 14.68 -8.29
N SER A 234 -6.74 13.90 -9.14
CA SER A 234 -8.10 14.14 -9.64
C SER A 234 -9.19 13.51 -8.73
N HIS A 235 -8.80 12.77 -7.68
CA HIS A 235 -9.77 12.15 -6.77
C HIS A 235 -10.49 13.23 -5.94
N PRO A 236 -11.84 13.17 -5.79
CA PRO A 236 -12.63 14.21 -5.14
C PRO A 236 -12.23 14.56 -3.71
N ALA A 237 -11.70 13.60 -2.96
CA ALA A 237 -11.25 13.81 -1.59
C ALA A 237 -9.90 14.55 -1.48
N VAL A 238 -9.11 14.63 -2.56
CA VAL A 238 -7.73 15.14 -2.51
C VAL A 238 -7.64 16.62 -2.14
N PRO A 239 -8.52 17.53 -2.58
CA PRO A 239 -8.45 18.92 -2.11
C PRO A 239 -8.53 19.04 -0.58
N GLY A 240 -9.45 18.34 0.07
CA GLY A 240 -9.56 18.31 1.53
C GLY A 240 -8.37 17.65 2.22
N ILE A 241 -7.84 16.57 1.64
CA ILE A 241 -6.61 15.91 2.11
C ILE A 241 -5.42 16.87 2.03
N LEU A 242 -5.25 17.58 0.91
CA LEU A 242 -4.17 18.57 0.74
C LEU A 242 -4.29 19.73 1.73
N ALA A 243 -5.50 20.22 1.99
CA ALA A 243 -5.72 21.28 2.99
C ALA A 243 -5.20 20.84 4.36
N TRP A 244 -5.54 19.61 4.80
CA TRP A 244 -5.03 19.06 6.07
C TRP A 244 -3.51 18.86 6.05
N VAL A 245 -2.95 18.34 4.95
CA VAL A 245 -1.49 18.14 4.80
C VAL A 245 -0.74 19.48 4.86
N ILE A 246 -1.30 20.53 4.27
CA ILE A 246 -0.71 21.88 4.29
C ILE A 246 -0.81 22.51 5.68
N GLU A 247 -1.92 22.37 6.36
CA GLU A 247 -2.11 22.83 7.74
C GLU A 247 -1.07 22.22 8.68
N HIS A 248 -0.79 20.90 8.52
CA HIS A 248 0.14 20.15 9.35
C HIS A 248 1.56 20.07 8.75
N ARG A 249 1.87 20.88 7.75
CA ARG A 249 3.10 20.78 6.93
C ARG A 249 4.41 20.82 7.73
N GLY A 250 4.48 21.63 8.79
CA GLY A 250 5.70 21.77 9.58
C GLY A 250 6.17 20.43 10.16
N ARG A 251 5.23 19.70 10.76
CA ARG A 251 5.49 18.38 11.33
C ARG A 251 5.63 17.31 10.23
N LEU A 252 4.71 17.29 9.26
CA LEU A 252 4.74 16.30 8.17
C LEU A 252 6.01 16.45 7.33
N ALA A 253 6.48 17.64 7.05
CA ALA A 253 7.70 17.87 6.30
C ALA A 253 8.94 17.29 7.00
N SER A 254 9.09 17.52 8.30
CA SER A 254 10.19 16.95 9.09
C SER A 254 10.13 15.42 9.17
N GLN A 255 8.93 14.84 9.20
CA GLN A 255 8.71 13.40 9.25
C GLN A 255 8.90 12.72 7.89
N LEU A 256 8.24 13.23 6.84
CA LEU A 256 8.19 12.58 5.53
C LEU A 256 9.40 12.91 4.64
N SER A 257 10.09 14.01 4.90
CA SER A 257 11.23 14.46 4.10
C SER A 257 12.28 15.16 5.00
N PRO A 258 12.87 14.46 5.97
CA PRO A 258 13.75 15.05 6.97
C PRO A 258 14.98 15.74 6.36
N LYS A 259 15.47 15.27 5.24
CA LYS A 259 16.62 15.87 4.55
C LYS A 259 16.38 17.29 4.09
N TYR A 260 15.16 17.59 3.64
CA TYR A 260 14.81 18.89 3.03
C TYR A 260 13.82 19.69 3.88
N ASN A 261 13.21 19.06 4.87
CA ASN A 261 12.14 19.63 5.70
C ASN A 261 11.03 20.28 4.85
N ALA A 262 10.60 19.60 3.78
CA ALA A 262 9.62 20.05 2.82
C ALA A 262 8.67 18.90 2.44
N LEU A 263 7.40 19.21 2.12
CA LEU A 263 6.38 18.20 1.80
C LEU A 263 6.64 17.43 0.50
N ALA A 264 7.60 17.85 -0.30
CA ALA A 264 7.91 17.27 -1.62
C ALA A 264 6.70 17.26 -2.59
N LEU A 265 5.81 18.24 -2.46
CA LEU A 265 4.78 18.57 -3.44
C LEU A 265 5.38 19.43 -4.54
N ARG A 266 4.92 19.22 -5.78
CA ARG A 266 5.33 19.99 -6.94
C ARG A 266 4.21 20.11 -7.96
N ALA A 267 4.33 21.08 -8.86
CA ALA A 267 3.52 21.18 -10.07
C ALA A 267 4.40 21.66 -11.20
N ALA A 268 4.17 21.10 -12.39
CA ALA A 268 4.87 21.51 -13.61
C ALA A 268 4.55 22.98 -13.95
N CYS A 269 5.56 23.71 -14.41
CA CYS A 269 5.39 25.05 -14.93
C CYS A 269 4.38 25.05 -16.07
N PRO A 270 3.32 25.91 -16.02
CA PRO A 270 2.25 25.91 -17.01
C PRO A 270 2.64 26.50 -18.37
N VAL A 271 3.81 27.13 -18.45
CA VAL A 271 4.27 27.74 -19.72
C VAL A 271 4.58 26.65 -20.72
N LEU A 272 3.96 26.77 -21.91
CA LEU A 272 4.10 25.78 -22.98
C LEU A 272 5.58 25.49 -23.29
N GLY A 273 5.92 24.21 -23.35
CA GLY A 273 7.29 23.74 -23.63
C GLY A 273 8.23 23.75 -22.41
N CYS A 274 7.84 24.34 -21.27
CA CYS A 274 8.65 24.35 -20.06
C CYS A 274 8.47 23.06 -19.24
N GLY A 275 7.36 22.87 -18.56
CA GLY A 275 7.05 21.68 -17.77
C GLY A 275 8.00 21.40 -16.58
N LEU A 276 8.92 22.32 -16.25
CA LEU A 276 9.84 22.16 -15.11
C LEU A 276 9.12 22.30 -13.79
N ALA A 277 9.44 21.41 -12.84
CA ALA A 277 8.97 21.47 -11.47
C ALA A 277 10.13 21.34 -10.49
N GLU A 278 10.09 22.05 -9.38
CA GLU A 278 11.04 21.88 -8.27
C GLU A 278 10.81 20.53 -7.59
N LYS A 279 11.85 19.72 -7.50
CA LYS A 279 11.76 18.31 -7.15
C LYS A 279 11.32 18.03 -5.73
N HIS A 280 11.73 18.87 -4.77
CA HIS A 280 11.62 18.60 -3.34
C HIS A 280 10.64 19.53 -2.60
N GLY A 281 10.05 20.51 -3.27
CA GLY A 281 9.10 21.45 -2.69
C GLY A 281 9.73 22.46 -1.72
N ARG A 282 11.04 22.72 -1.83
CA ARG A 282 11.79 23.59 -0.92
C ARG A 282 11.41 25.06 -1.07
N LEU A 283 10.97 25.46 -2.25
CA LEU A 283 10.59 26.83 -2.59
C LEU A 283 9.07 27.05 -2.56
N ASN A 284 8.32 26.03 -2.18
CA ASN A 284 6.86 26.14 -2.14
C ASN A 284 6.41 27.08 -1.03
N GLU A 285 5.44 27.93 -1.36
CA GLU A 285 4.74 28.77 -0.39
C GLU A 285 3.30 28.29 -0.24
N TYR A 286 2.80 28.25 0.97
CA TYR A 286 1.51 27.66 1.28
C TYR A 286 0.61 28.67 1.98
N THR A 287 -0.63 28.79 1.52
CA THR A 287 -1.73 29.42 2.23
C THR A 287 -2.80 28.38 2.56
N ALA A 288 -3.86 28.76 3.27
CA ALA A 288 -5.01 27.87 3.49
C ALA A 288 -5.72 27.48 2.19
N GLU A 289 -5.60 28.29 1.14
CA GLU A 289 -6.38 28.18 -0.09
C GLU A 289 -5.54 27.78 -1.32
N SER A 290 -4.20 27.86 -1.21
CA SER A 290 -3.34 27.69 -2.40
C SER A 290 -1.93 27.24 -2.08
N ILE A 291 -1.27 26.72 -3.12
CA ILE A 291 0.17 26.40 -3.14
C ILE A 291 0.81 27.19 -4.27
N ALA A 292 1.83 27.99 -3.95
CA ALA A 292 2.68 28.63 -4.95
C ALA A 292 3.92 27.77 -5.19
N PHE A 293 4.15 27.40 -6.45
CA PHE A 293 5.31 26.66 -6.94
C PHE A 293 6.26 27.58 -7.68
N HIS A 294 7.51 27.18 -7.82
CA HIS A 294 8.54 28.00 -8.44
C HIS A 294 9.16 27.31 -9.67
N CYS A 295 9.19 28.05 -10.77
CA CYS A 295 9.93 27.69 -11.97
C CYS A 295 11.19 28.58 -12.10
N PRO A 296 12.38 28.03 -12.41
CA PRO A 296 13.61 28.83 -12.50
C PRO A 296 13.61 29.83 -13.67
N HIS A 297 12.75 29.61 -14.68
CA HIS A 297 12.68 30.45 -15.87
C HIS A 297 11.48 31.40 -15.89
N HIS A 298 10.36 31.02 -15.25
CA HIS A 298 9.09 31.74 -15.35
C HIS A 298 8.56 32.24 -14.01
N GLY A 299 9.35 32.07 -12.94
CA GLY A 299 8.95 32.53 -11.61
C GLY A 299 7.84 31.70 -10.97
N LYS A 300 7.03 32.33 -10.16
CA LYS A 300 5.97 31.66 -9.38
C LYS A 300 4.73 31.40 -10.22
N HIS A 301 4.09 30.25 -9.96
CA HIS A 301 2.75 29.91 -10.41
C HIS A 301 1.95 29.28 -9.28
N VAL A 302 0.64 29.53 -9.24
CA VAL A 302 -0.22 29.18 -8.10
C VAL A 302 -1.21 28.09 -8.51
N ILE A 303 -1.45 27.15 -7.60
CA ILE A 303 -2.53 26.15 -7.64
C ILE A 303 -3.50 26.48 -6.52
N ARG A 304 -4.77 26.72 -6.85
CA ARG A 304 -5.86 26.96 -5.88
C ARG A 304 -6.48 25.62 -5.49
N LEU A 305 -6.66 25.40 -4.19
CA LEU A 305 -7.23 24.13 -3.69
C LEU A 305 -8.73 23.99 -3.97
N SER A 306 -9.43 25.11 -4.20
CA SER A 306 -10.83 25.12 -4.64
C SER A 306 -11.05 24.64 -6.09
N GLU A 307 -9.99 24.67 -6.90
CA GLU A 307 -10.07 24.39 -8.32
C GLU A 307 -9.57 22.97 -8.61
N ALA A 308 -10.49 22.00 -8.77
CA ALA A 308 -10.15 20.59 -8.98
C ALA A 308 -9.20 20.36 -10.18
N SER A 309 -9.36 21.12 -11.25
CA SER A 309 -8.50 21.07 -12.43
C SER A 309 -7.07 21.56 -12.16
N GLU A 310 -6.89 22.50 -11.24
CA GLU A 310 -5.58 22.96 -10.80
C GLU A 310 -4.95 21.92 -9.85
N VAL A 311 -5.72 21.39 -8.89
CA VAL A 311 -5.27 20.34 -7.97
C VAL A 311 -4.81 19.08 -8.71
N ALA A 312 -5.47 18.69 -9.81
CA ALA A 312 -5.07 17.58 -10.67
C ALA A 312 -3.66 17.73 -11.29
N ARG A 313 -3.10 18.95 -11.27
CA ARG A 313 -1.74 19.22 -11.76
C ARG A 313 -0.68 19.01 -10.67
N VAL A 314 -1.07 18.85 -9.42
CA VAL A 314 -0.13 18.60 -8.32
C VAL A 314 0.47 17.21 -8.44
N GLU A 315 1.72 17.09 -8.09
CA GLU A 315 2.46 15.85 -7.99
C GLU A 315 3.12 15.77 -6.61
N ALA A 316 3.40 14.57 -6.16
CA ALA A 316 4.11 14.35 -4.90
C ALA A 316 5.14 13.23 -5.02
N ASN A 317 6.26 13.37 -4.31
CA ASN A 317 7.18 12.26 -4.09
C ASN A 317 6.64 11.29 -3.03
N ALA A 318 7.08 10.04 -3.06
CA ALA A 318 6.98 9.17 -1.89
C ALA A 318 7.89 9.74 -0.77
N PRO A 319 7.50 9.70 0.53
CA PRO A 319 6.30 9.05 1.08
C PRO A 319 5.02 9.90 1.07
N THR A 320 5.08 11.22 0.86
CA THR A 320 3.89 12.11 0.85
C THR A 320 2.79 11.59 -0.08
N ARG A 321 3.17 11.15 -1.28
CA ARG A 321 2.24 10.53 -2.24
C ARG A 321 1.53 9.29 -1.68
N ASN A 322 2.27 8.44 -0.95
CA ASN A 322 1.70 7.22 -0.37
C ASN A 322 0.72 7.54 0.75
N LEU A 323 0.99 8.58 1.53
CA LEU A 323 0.08 9.07 2.56
C LEU A 323 -1.22 9.59 1.93
N ILE A 324 -1.15 10.50 0.95
CA ILE A 324 -2.32 11.04 0.25
C ILE A 324 -3.15 9.93 -0.39
N ARG A 325 -2.50 8.96 -1.04
CA ARG A 325 -3.19 7.79 -1.63
C ARG A 325 -3.92 6.97 -0.57
N SER A 326 -3.28 6.68 0.56
CA SER A 326 -3.92 5.90 1.61
C SER A 326 -5.11 6.63 2.23
N MET A 327 -5.02 7.95 2.40
CA MET A 327 -6.16 8.77 2.83
C MET A 327 -7.31 8.71 1.81
N SER A 328 -7.03 8.84 0.51
CA SER A 328 -8.06 8.77 -0.53
C SER A 328 -8.70 7.39 -0.62
N HIS A 329 -7.93 6.30 -0.48
CA HIS A 329 -8.46 4.94 -0.45
C HIS A 329 -9.33 4.66 0.79
N ILE A 330 -8.96 5.21 1.95
CA ILE A 330 -9.77 5.10 3.17
C ILE A 330 -11.10 5.84 3.04
N LEU A 331 -11.16 6.90 2.25
CA LEU A 331 -12.37 7.69 2.02
C LEU A 331 -13.23 7.16 0.86
N ASP A 332 -12.77 6.18 0.11
CA ASP A 332 -13.57 5.56 -0.95
C ASP A 332 -14.52 4.52 -0.34
N ASP A 333 -15.80 4.88 -0.21
CA ASP A 333 -16.84 4.02 0.35
C ASP A 333 -17.44 3.06 -0.70
N ALA A 334 -17.09 3.24 -1.98
CA ALA A 334 -17.65 2.42 -3.06
C ALA A 334 -16.89 1.09 -3.24
N LYS A 335 -15.67 0.96 -2.73
CA LYS A 335 -14.81 -0.22 -2.94
C LYS A 335 -13.73 -0.36 -1.89
N HIS A 336 -13.24 -1.59 -1.77
CA HIS A 336 -12.05 -1.90 -0.97
C HIS A 336 -10.79 -1.77 -1.80
N HIS A 337 -9.77 -1.19 -1.19
CA HIS A 337 -8.46 -1.05 -1.79
C HIS A 337 -7.43 -1.91 -1.03
N VAL A 338 -6.86 -2.90 -1.72
CA VAL A 338 -5.76 -3.72 -1.21
C VAL A 338 -4.51 -3.40 -2.02
N ARG A 339 -3.45 -2.94 -1.36
CA ARG A 339 -2.21 -2.60 -2.03
C ARG A 339 -1.18 -3.71 -1.89
N ILE A 340 -0.53 -4.05 -3.00
CA ILE A 340 0.65 -4.93 -3.02
C ILE A 340 1.88 -4.12 -3.41
N THR A 341 2.95 -4.24 -2.63
CA THR A 341 4.21 -3.51 -2.84
C THR A 341 5.40 -4.35 -2.38
N GLY A 342 6.61 -3.92 -2.69
CA GLY A 342 7.82 -4.61 -2.20
C GLY A 342 7.99 -4.46 -0.68
N SER A 343 8.60 -5.45 -0.05
CA SER A 343 8.82 -5.48 1.40
C SER A 343 9.78 -4.40 1.92
N ASP A 344 10.44 -3.65 1.03
CA ASP A 344 11.20 -2.45 1.39
C ASP A 344 10.32 -1.28 1.87
N TYR A 345 9.01 -1.37 1.66
CA TYR A 345 8.02 -0.44 2.22
C TYR A 345 7.42 -0.91 3.54
N ALA A 346 7.88 -2.03 4.08
CA ALA A 346 7.44 -2.57 5.36
C ALA A 346 8.18 -1.92 6.56
N GLY A 347 7.83 -2.34 7.78
CA GLY A 347 8.51 -1.94 9.01
C GLY A 347 8.45 -0.45 9.27
N THR A 348 9.61 0.13 9.57
CA THR A 348 9.73 1.55 9.93
C THR A 348 9.16 2.48 8.86
N TYR A 349 9.32 2.16 7.57
CA TYR A 349 8.74 2.97 6.50
C TYR A 349 7.21 3.03 6.63
N GLN A 350 6.56 1.89 6.78
CA GLN A 350 5.11 1.80 6.93
C GLN A 350 4.63 2.49 8.20
N GLU A 351 5.29 2.23 9.33
CA GLU A 351 4.92 2.84 10.59
C GLU A 351 5.09 4.35 10.56
N PHE A 352 6.31 4.80 10.31
CA PHE A 352 6.70 6.18 10.52
C PHE A 352 6.13 7.12 9.47
N PHE A 353 6.15 6.69 8.19
CA PHE A 353 5.71 7.56 7.09
C PHE A 353 4.24 7.38 6.71
N LEU A 354 3.57 6.33 7.19
CA LEU A 354 2.19 6.06 6.81
C LEU A 354 1.25 5.96 8.00
N TYR A 355 1.42 5.00 8.90
CA TYR A 355 0.43 4.72 9.94
C TYR A 355 0.34 5.85 10.98
N ARG A 356 1.45 6.41 11.42
CA ARG A 356 1.43 7.55 12.37
C ARG A 356 0.70 8.77 11.81
N PRO A 357 1.03 9.27 10.60
CA PRO A 357 0.28 10.38 10.00
C PRO A 357 -1.19 10.06 9.75
N LEU A 358 -1.52 8.83 9.33
CA LEU A 358 -2.91 8.42 9.13
C LEU A 358 -3.70 8.41 10.42
N ALA A 359 -3.15 7.85 11.50
CA ALA A 359 -3.78 7.84 12.81
C ALA A 359 -4.06 9.25 13.33
N GLU A 360 -3.12 10.17 13.14
CA GLU A 360 -3.30 11.56 13.51
C GLU A 360 -4.35 12.26 12.66
N TRP A 361 -4.31 12.08 11.34
CA TRP A 361 -5.31 12.62 10.44
C TRP A 361 -6.72 12.13 10.81
N SER A 362 -6.90 10.85 10.97
CA SER A 362 -8.19 10.27 11.32
C SER A 362 -8.68 10.74 12.70
N ARG A 363 -7.78 10.86 13.68
CA ARG A 363 -8.10 11.38 15.02
C ARG A 363 -8.53 12.85 14.99
N SER A 364 -7.84 13.69 14.24
CA SER A 364 -8.12 15.13 14.15
C SER A 364 -9.35 15.47 13.33
N THR A 365 -9.58 14.73 12.24
CA THR A 365 -10.67 15.01 11.30
C THR A 365 -11.91 14.16 11.52
N ARG A 366 -11.80 13.05 12.23
CA ARG A 366 -12.82 11.99 12.33
C ARG A 366 -13.12 11.28 11.01
N LEU A 367 -12.41 11.61 9.95
CA LEU A 367 -12.52 10.94 8.65
C LEU A 367 -11.80 9.58 8.68
N GLY A 368 -12.33 8.62 7.92
CA GLY A 368 -11.73 7.28 7.78
C GLY A 368 -11.54 6.50 9.08
N SER A 369 -12.13 6.96 10.20
CA SER A 369 -12.02 6.31 11.50
C SER A 369 -12.58 4.88 11.44
N GLY A 370 -11.83 3.90 11.92
CA GLY A 370 -12.18 2.47 11.87
C GLY A 370 -11.73 1.74 10.61
N ARG A 371 -11.21 2.45 9.60
CA ARG A 371 -10.65 1.84 8.38
C ARG A 371 -9.14 1.92 8.39
N THR A 372 -8.51 0.88 7.86
CA THR A 372 -7.05 0.80 7.73
C THR A 372 -6.66 0.53 6.29
N PRO A 373 -5.53 1.06 5.79
CA PRO A 373 -5.04 0.64 4.48
C PRO A 373 -4.57 -0.81 4.55
N HIS A 374 -5.10 -1.64 3.66
CA HIS A 374 -4.70 -3.05 3.53
C HIS A 374 -3.49 -3.14 2.60
N ILE A 375 -2.35 -3.55 3.14
CA ILE A 375 -1.08 -3.62 2.40
C ILE A 375 -0.46 -5.01 2.56
N LEU A 376 -0.21 -5.68 1.43
CA LEU A 376 0.54 -6.93 1.35
C LEU A 376 1.94 -6.64 0.78
N TYR A 377 2.94 -7.34 1.28
CA TYR A 377 4.32 -7.15 0.87
C TYR A 377 4.84 -8.35 0.08
N ALA A 378 5.24 -8.11 -1.16
CA ALA A 378 5.94 -9.09 -1.96
C ALA A 378 7.43 -9.14 -1.56
N PRO A 379 8.05 -10.31 -1.55
CA PRO A 379 9.50 -10.44 -1.33
C PRO A 379 10.30 -9.60 -2.32
N LEU A 380 11.46 -9.10 -1.88
CA LEU A 380 12.40 -8.42 -2.75
C LEU A 380 13.24 -9.43 -3.53
N VAL A 381 13.68 -9.03 -4.70
CA VAL A 381 14.83 -9.66 -5.36
C VAL A 381 16.09 -8.89 -4.98
N VAL A 382 17.08 -9.59 -4.47
CA VAL A 382 18.35 -9.02 -4.04
C VAL A 382 19.52 -9.66 -4.79
N ASP A 383 20.60 -8.93 -4.94
CA ASP A 383 21.85 -9.45 -5.47
C ASP A 383 22.64 -10.27 -4.43
N TRP A 384 23.84 -10.67 -4.79
CA TRP A 384 24.74 -11.47 -3.92
C TRP A 384 25.18 -10.73 -2.66
N SER A 385 25.13 -9.40 -2.66
CA SER A 385 25.45 -8.57 -1.49
C SER A 385 24.22 -8.34 -0.59
N GLY A 386 23.03 -8.81 -1.00
CA GLY A 386 21.79 -8.53 -0.32
C GLY A 386 21.16 -7.19 -0.70
N ALA A 387 21.75 -6.47 -1.66
CA ALA A 387 21.18 -5.22 -2.15
C ALA A 387 19.98 -5.49 -3.07
N LYS A 388 18.91 -4.71 -2.89
CA LYS A 388 17.71 -4.80 -3.73
C LYS A 388 18.07 -4.61 -5.20
N LEU A 389 17.59 -5.50 -6.07
CA LEU A 389 17.65 -5.35 -7.50
C LEU A 389 16.86 -4.10 -7.92
N SER A 390 17.56 -2.99 -8.02
CA SER A 390 17.00 -1.66 -8.23
C SER A 390 17.59 -1.01 -9.47
N LYS A 391 16.74 -0.38 -10.25
CA LYS A 391 17.14 0.32 -11.47
C LYS A 391 18.18 1.42 -11.25
N SER A 392 18.02 2.21 -10.19
CA SER A 392 18.88 3.38 -9.97
C SER A 392 20.32 3.00 -9.65
N LEU A 393 20.51 1.98 -8.82
CA LEU A 393 21.85 1.45 -8.49
C LEU A 393 22.48 0.79 -9.72
N TYR A 394 21.75 -0.12 -10.37
CA TYR A 394 22.28 -0.92 -11.46
C TYR A 394 22.51 -0.13 -12.75
N VAL A 395 21.67 0.89 -13.02
CA VAL A 395 21.87 1.73 -14.22
C VAL A 395 23.04 2.69 -14.04
N ARG A 396 23.18 3.36 -12.88
CA ARG A 396 24.24 4.36 -12.66
C ARG A 396 25.59 3.73 -12.36
N ASP A 397 25.60 2.68 -11.56
CA ASP A 397 26.84 2.13 -10.99
C ASP A 397 27.33 0.87 -11.71
N GLY A 398 26.72 0.54 -12.87
CA GLY A 398 27.15 -0.56 -13.72
C GLY A 398 26.79 -1.96 -13.19
N GLY A 399 25.90 -2.07 -12.20
CA GLY A 399 25.46 -3.35 -11.65
C GLY A 399 24.85 -4.28 -12.70
N TYR A 400 24.15 -3.74 -13.70
CA TYR A 400 23.64 -4.54 -14.82
C TYR A 400 24.74 -5.14 -15.71
N ARG A 401 25.96 -4.60 -15.72
CA ARG A 401 27.09 -5.22 -16.44
C ARG A 401 27.50 -6.53 -15.76
N ALA A 402 27.54 -6.56 -14.43
CA ALA A 402 27.82 -7.79 -13.68
C ALA A 402 26.74 -8.85 -13.97
N MET A 403 25.46 -8.48 -13.95
CA MET A 403 24.36 -9.38 -14.30
C MET A 403 24.51 -9.95 -15.72
N LYS A 404 24.89 -9.11 -16.69
CA LYS A 404 25.14 -9.54 -18.06
C LYS A 404 26.31 -10.54 -18.17
N VAL A 405 27.43 -10.26 -17.49
CA VAL A 405 28.60 -11.16 -17.47
C VAL A 405 28.24 -12.54 -16.91
N LEU A 406 27.29 -12.58 -15.99
CA LEU A 406 26.80 -13.81 -15.33
C LEU A 406 25.64 -14.49 -16.08
N GLY A 407 25.29 -14.01 -17.27
CA GLY A 407 24.19 -14.59 -18.07
C GLY A 407 22.81 -14.39 -17.45
N MET A 408 22.61 -13.32 -16.66
CA MET A 408 21.37 -13.03 -15.95
C MET A 408 20.64 -11.78 -16.51
N ASP A 409 20.79 -11.50 -17.76
CA ASP A 409 20.18 -10.35 -18.44
C ASP A 409 18.64 -10.38 -18.35
N GLY A 410 18.04 -11.57 -18.40
CA GLY A 410 16.60 -11.78 -18.25
C GLY A 410 16.06 -11.29 -16.90
N ALA A 411 16.85 -11.33 -15.83
CA ALA A 411 16.45 -10.76 -14.53
C ALA A 411 16.33 -9.24 -14.55
N CYS A 412 17.00 -8.57 -15.48
CA CYS A 412 17.06 -7.11 -15.56
C CYS A 412 15.98 -6.49 -16.45
N SER A 413 15.33 -7.28 -17.31
CA SER A 413 14.41 -6.77 -18.34
C SER A 413 13.48 -7.88 -18.83
N TYR A 414 12.19 -7.60 -18.89
CA TYR A 414 11.21 -8.51 -19.47
C TYR A 414 11.49 -8.81 -20.94
N ALA A 415 11.87 -7.81 -21.72
CA ALA A 415 12.23 -8.02 -23.13
C ALA A 415 13.37 -9.03 -23.28
N LYS A 416 14.38 -8.98 -22.41
CA LYS A 416 15.48 -9.94 -22.39
C LYS A 416 15.03 -11.32 -21.90
N LEU A 417 14.22 -11.35 -20.85
CA LEU A 417 13.62 -12.59 -20.36
C LEU A 417 12.87 -13.34 -21.47
N GLN A 418 12.08 -12.58 -22.26
CA GLN A 418 11.37 -13.13 -23.41
C GLN A 418 12.31 -13.62 -24.52
N ALA A 419 13.40 -12.89 -24.78
CA ALA A 419 14.38 -13.28 -25.78
C ALA A 419 15.16 -14.55 -25.38
N GLU A 420 15.46 -14.72 -24.09
CA GLU A 420 16.25 -15.85 -23.57
C GLU A 420 15.41 -17.09 -23.30
N HIS A 421 14.21 -16.94 -22.73
CA HIS A 421 13.39 -18.05 -22.23
C HIS A 421 11.99 -18.12 -22.85
N GLY A 422 11.63 -17.17 -23.73
CA GLY A 422 10.26 -17.09 -24.27
C GLY A 422 9.21 -16.91 -23.19
N GLU A 423 8.00 -17.38 -23.46
CA GLU A 423 6.89 -17.33 -22.49
C GLU A 423 7.19 -18.19 -21.25
N GLU A 424 7.96 -19.26 -21.43
CA GLU A 424 8.28 -20.20 -20.36
C GLU A 424 9.03 -19.54 -19.20
N GLY A 425 9.89 -18.56 -19.46
CA GLY A 425 10.57 -17.80 -18.41
C GLY A 425 9.60 -17.11 -17.46
N LEU A 426 8.59 -16.43 -18.01
CA LEU A 426 7.56 -15.79 -17.19
C LEU A 426 6.65 -16.84 -16.50
N ARG A 427 6.37 -17.96 -17.14
CA ARG A 427 5.61 -19.08 -16.55
C ARG A 427 6.28 -19.67 -15.32
N ARG A 428 7.59 -19.83 -15.35
CA ARG A 428 8.37 -20.32 -14.19
C ARG A 428 8.35 -19.35 -13.03
N ILE A 429 8.49 -18.05 -13.29
CA ILE A 429 8.34 -17.03 -12.26
C ILE A 429 6.92 -17.06 -11.68
N TRP A 430 5.90 -17.17 -12.53
CA TRP A 430 4.51 -17.28 -12.11
C TRP A 430 4.29 -18.49 -11.21
N ALA A 431 4.74 -19.67 -11.60
CA ALA A 431 4.59 -20.90 -10.84
C ALA A 431 5.26 -20.82 -9.46
N GLU A 432 6.43 -20.18 -9.38
CA GLU A 432 7.10 -19.96 -8.10
C GLU A 432 6.29 -19.03 -7.18
N VAL A 433 5.80 -17.91 -7.70
CA VAL A 433 4.97 -16.98 -6.91
C VAL A 433 3.62 -17.61 -6.55
N GLU A 434 3.05 -18.45 -7.42
CA GLU A 434 1.84 -19.23 -7.14
C GLU A 434 2.05 -20.18 -5.96
N SER A 435 3.22 -20.79 -5.87
CA SER A 435 3.59 -21.64 -4.74
C SER A 435 3.64 -20.88 -3.41
N TRP A 436 3.98 -19.58 -3.44
CA TRP A 436 3.98 -18.73 -2.23
C TRP A 436 2.57 -18.41 -1.74
N VAL A 437 1.63 -18.19 -2.67
CA VAL A 437 0.23 -17.92 -2.32
C VAL A 437 -0.46 -19.19 -1.81
N SER A 438 -0.18 -20.34 -2.43
CA SER A 438 -0.73 -21.66 -2.04
C SER A 438 -0.13 -22.17 -0.73
N ASN A 439 1.13 -21.84 -0.45
CA ASN A 439 1.85 -22.23 0.75
C ASN A 439 2.61 -21.03 1.33
N PRO A 440 1.95 -20.20 2.15
CA PRO A 440 2.56 -18.99 2.71
C PRO A 440 3.83 -19.23 3.54
N HIS A 441 4.08 -20.47 4.00
CA HIS A 441 5.33 -20.81 4.67
C HIS A 441 6.56 -20.59 3.79
N LYS A 442 6.41 -20.62 2.46
CA LYS A 442 7.48 -20.28 1.53
C LYS A 442 7.89 -18.79 1.58
N LEU A 443 7.04 -17.93 2.15
CA LEU A 443 7.30 -16.50 2.35
C LEU A 443 8.11 -16.22 3.63
N PHE A 444 8.76 -17.21 4.25
CA PHE A 444 9.54 -17.02 5.47
C PHE A 444 10.72 -16.03 5.32
N ARG A 445 11.04 -15.63 4.09
CA ARG A 445 12.03 -14.62 3.77
C ARG A 445 11.37 -13.39 3.16
N ALA A 446 11.83 -12.22 3.56
CA ALA A 446 11.43 -10.94 2.95
C ALA A 446 12.13 -10.69 1.60
N SER A 447 13.09 -11.53 1.22
CA SER A 447 13.87 -11.42 -0.01
C SER A 447 14.35 -12.76 -0.53
N TYR A 448 14.50 -12.84 -1.85
CA TYR A 448 15.11 -13.95 -2.57
C TYR A 448 16.26 -13.42 -3.43
N SER A 449 17.33 -14.20 -3.56
CA SER A 449 18.47 -13.78 -4.38
C SER A 449 18.19 -13.92 -5.88
N VAL A 450 18.89 -13.14 -6.68
CA VAL A 450 18.89 -13.30 -8.14
C VAL A 450 19.35 -14.72 -8.53
N GLU A 451 20.26 -15.31 -7.77
CA GLU A 451 20.75 -16.68 -7.98
C GLU A 451 19.65 -17.73 -7.81
N TYR A 452 18.78 -17.56 -6.82
CA TYR A 452 17.61 -18.42 -6.65
C TYR A 452 16.72 -18.40 -7.89
N PHE A 453 16.43 -17.21 -8.43
CA PHE A 453 15.63 -17.08 -9.63
C PHE A 453 16.34 -17.54 -10.89
N ARG A 454 17.67 -17.49 -10.95
CA ARG A 454 18.43 -18.13 -12.02
C ARG A 454 18.13 -19.62 -12.05
N GLY A 455 18.21 -20.31 -10.91
CA GLY A 455 17.84 -21.72 -10.81
C GLY A 455 16.40 -22.00 -11.27
N ILE A 456 15.43 -21.16 -10.88
CA ILE A 456 14.03 -21.27 -11.35
C ILE A 456 13.96 -21.14 -12.88
N LEU A 457 14.64 -20.15 -13.47
CA LEU A 457 14.64 -19.93 -14.92
C LEU A 457 15.35 -21.04 -15.70
N GLU A 458 16.35 -21.67 -15.13
CA GLU A 458 17.04 -22.84 -15.70
C GLU A 458 16.24 -24.16 -15.53
N GLY A 459 15.14 -24.15 -14.77
CA GLY A 459 14.32 -25.32 -14.51
C GLY A 459 14.84 -26.18 -13.36
N ASN A 460 15.77 -25.68 -12.57
CA ASN A 460 16.24 -26.31 -11.36
C ASN A 460 15.21 -26.09 -10.24
N ALA A 461 14.42 -27.10 -9.92
CA ALA A 461 13.52 -27.04 -8.78
C ALA A 461 14.34 -27.08 -7.49
N TRP A 462 14.35 -25.97 -6.75
CA TRP A 462 14.78 -25.97 -5.35
C TRP A 462 13.60 -26.47 -4.49
N HIS A 463 13.57 -27.76 -4.25
CA HIS A 463 12.58 -28.39 -3.37
C HIS A 463 13.05 -28.43 -1.92
#